data_29bc97e62682356a996a9912980c794b
#
_entry.id   29bc97e62682356a996a9912980c794b
#
_cell.length_a   1.000
_cell.length_b   1.000
_cell.length_c   1.000
_cell.angle_alpha   90.00
_cell.angle_beta   90.00
_cell.angle_gamma   90.00
#
_symmetry.space_group_name_H-M   'P 1'
#
loop_
_entity.id
_entity.type
_entity.pdbx_description
1 polymer ?
#
loop_
_entity_poly.entity_id
_entity_poly.type
_entity_poly.pdbx_seq_one_letter_code
_entity_poly.pdbx_strand_id
1 'polypeptide(L)'
;MAEDAHYDKAAADYAVGFIECLCHTKGTWAGKPFELIDWQERIIRDIFGILKPNGYRQFNTAYVEIPKKQGKQLALDTKIPTPSGFTTMGDIRVGDTVFDENGQPCRVVAKSDVDDTEQAYRLTFRDGSSIVAGERHLWNVDYIIGEPRSVLWTTGEIYRRTMEYREQYRGNAKDVYRSIIRIPAAKTLQIEERKLPVARSCFHYLAEIEPLSERVPMQCIQVDSRSHCYLAVSYTHLTLP
;
A
#
# COMPACT_ATOMS: atom_id res chain seq x y z
N MET A 1 1.53 34.32 -7.75
CA MET A 1 1.84 34.25 -9.19
C MET A 1 2.71 35.46 -9.52
N ALA A 2 3.65 35.36 -10.48
CA ALA A 2 4.34 36.53 -10.97
C ALA A 2 3.30 37.46 -11.62
N GLU A 3 3.45 38.77 -11.49
CA GLU A 3 2.45 39.79 -11.81
C GLU A 3 1.84 39.73 -13.23
N ASP A 4 2.44 38.98 -14.17
CA ASP A 4 2.03 38.92 -15.59
C ASP A 4 1.75 37.49 -16.11
N ALA A 5 1.68 36.48 -15.25
CA ALA A 5 1.42 35.11 -15.68
C ALA A 5 -0.09 34.84 -15.84
N HIS A 6 -0.48 34.14 -16.90
CA HIS A 6 -1.86 33.76 -17.17
C HIS A 6 -1.98 32.24 -17.33
N TYR A 7 -3.18 31.72 -17.10
CA TYR A 7 -3.48 30.30 -17.30
C TYR A 7 -3.99 30.08 -18.73
N ASP A 8 -3.28 29.22 -19.46
CA ASP A 8 -3.66 28.77 -20.81
C ASP A 8 -4.19 27.32 -20.73
N LYS A 9 -5.51 27.18 -20.90
CA LYS A 9 -6.17 25.89 -20.87
C LYS A 9 -5.69 24.95 -21.98
N ALA A 10 -5.40 25.47 -23.17
CA ALA A 10 -4.96 24.64 -24.31
C ALA A 10 -3.57 24.03 -24.05
N ALA A 11 -2.65 24.81 -23.48
CA ALA A 11 -1.34 24.30 -23.07
C ALA A 11 -1.45 23.24 -21.98
N ALA A 12 -2.34 23.43 -21.00
CA ALA A 12 -2.61 22.45 -19.96
C ALA A 12 -3.22 21.15 -20.51
N ASP A 13 -4.24 21.27 -21.38
CA ASP A 13 -4.90 20.13 -22.02
C ASP A 13 -3.93 19.34 -22.89
N TYR A 14 -3.04 20.03 -23.61
CA TYR A 14 -2.00 19.38 -24.43
C TYR A 14 -1.04 18.56 -23.58
N ALA A 15 -0.60 19.07 -22.44
CA ALA A 15 0.32 18.35 -21.55
C ALA A 15 -0.33 17.12 -20.92
N VAL A 16 -1.58 17.23 -20.48
CA VAL A 16 -2.37 16.11 -19.96
C VAL A 16 -2.56 15.05 -21.03
N GLY A 17 -3.07 15.44 -22.21
CA GLY A 17 -3.31 14.50 -23.32
C GLY A 17 -2.03 13.81 -23.78
N PHE A 18 -0.88 14.49 -23.78
CA PHE A 18 0.41 13.86 -24.10
C PHE A 18 0.75 12.76 -23.11
N ILE A 19 0.57 12.97 -21.79
CA ILE A 19 0.86 11.96 -20.78
C ILE A 19 -0.08 10.77 -20.91
N GLU A 20 -1.36 11.01 -21.15
CA GLU A 20 -2.38 9.98 -21.31
C GLU A 20 -2.26 9.18 -22.62
N CYS A 21 -1.53 9.70 -23.61
CA CYS A 21 -1.12 8.92 -24.78
C CYS A 21 0.01 7.91 -24.49
N LEU A 22 0.70 8.01 -23.35
CA LEU A 22 1.74 7.07 -22.97
C LEU A 22 1.14 5.79 -22.40
N CYS A 23 1.90 4.70 -22.53
CA CYS A 23 1.52 3.42 -21.95
C CYS A 23 2.51 2.99 -20.85
N HIS A 24 2.02 2.27 -19.88
CA HIS A 24 2.87 1.61 -18.91
C HIS A 24 3.79 0.60 -19.60
N THR A 25 5.09 0.62 -19.27
CA THR A 25 6.10 -0.24 -19.91
C THR A 25 6.43 -1.49 -19.11
N LYS A 26 6.02 -1.56 -17.83
CA LYS A 26 6.37 -2.66 -16.91
C LYS A 26 5.20 -3.03 -16.00
N GLY A 27 5.27 -4.25 -15.46
CA GLY A 27 4.32 -4.77 -14.49
C GLY A 27 2.98 -5.18 -15.10
N THR A 28 1.96 -5.33 -14.25
CA THR A 28 0.60 -5.76 -14.62
C THR A 28 -0.14 -4.73 -15.51
N TRP A 29 0.38 -3.52 -15.60
CA TRP A 29 -0.16 -2.41 -16.39
C TRP A 29 0.52 -2.24 -17.75
N ALA A 30 1.54 -3.06 -18.07
CA ALA A 30 2.26 -2.95 -19.32
C ALA A 30 1.31 -2.95 -20.54
N GLY A 31 1.44 -1.96 -21.41
CA GLY A 31 0.60 -1.77 -22.59
C GLY A 31 -0.75 -1.09 -22.33
N LYS A 32 -1.13 -0.81 -21.08
CA LYS A 32 -2.32 -0.01 -20.77
C LYS A 32 -2.00 1.49 -20.84
N PRO A 33 -2.93 2.33 -21.31
CA PRO A 33 -2.78 3.78 -21.28
C PRO A 33 -2.50 4.28 -19.86
N PHE A 34 -1.78 5.39 -19.79
CA PHE A 34 -1.53 6.07 -18.52
C PHE A 34 -2.74 6.95 -18.21
N GLU A 35 -3.45 6.66 -17.14
CA GLU A 35 -4.58 7.46 -16.65
C GLU A 35 -4.12 8.31 -15.48
N LEU A 36 -4.20 9.63 -15.63
CA LEU A 36 -3.92 10.58 -14.56
C LEU A 36 -5.11 10.62 -13.59
N ILE A 37 -4.82 10.48 -12.30
CA ILE A 37 -5.83 10.75 -11.26
C ILE A 37 -5.89 12.25 -10.97
N ASP A 38 -7.02 12.73 -10.45
CA ASP A 38 -7.37 14.17 -10.34
C ASP A 38 -6.24 15.07 -9.80
N TRP A 39 -5.54 14.66 -8.75
CA TRP A 39 -4.47 15.47 -8.19
C TRP A 39 -3.20 15.48 -9.07
N GLN A 40 -2.89 14.40 -9.80
CA GLN A 40 -1.78 14.35 -10.74
C GLN A 40 -2.08 15.27 -11.94
N GLU A 41 -3.28 15.16 -12.49
CA GLU A 41 -3.76 16.01 -13.57
C GLU A 41 -3.69 17.49 -13.17
N ARG A 42 -4.14 17.83 -11.97
CA ARG A 42 -4.08 19.19 -11.46
C ARG A 42 -2.65 19.74 -11.40
N ILE A 43 -1.69 18.96 -10.88
CA ILE A 43 -0.28 19.37 -10.84
C ILE A 43 0.27 19.60 -12.24
N ILE A 44 -0.01 18.69 -13.19
CA ILE A 44 0.42 18.84 -14.58
C ILE A 44 -0.19 20.10 -15.21
N ARG A 45 -1.48 20.34 -15.00
CA ARG A 45 -2.16 21.55 -15.48
C ARG A 45 -1.54 22.82 -14.93
N ASP A 46 -1.22 22.86 -13.65
CA ASP A 46 -0.62 24.03 -13.00
C ASP A 46 0.81 24.29 -13.53
N ILE A 47 1.62 23.24 -13.73
CA ILE A 47 3.00 23.38 -14.22
C ILE A 47 3.05 23.82 -15.68
N PHE A 48 2.20 23.27 -16.53
CA PHE A 48 2.27 23.46 -17.98
C PHE A 48 1.27 24.50 -18.51
N GLY A 49 0.19 24.75 -17.80
CA GLY A 49 -0.83 25.72 -18.18
C GLY A 49 -0.54 27.16 -17.74
N ILE A 50 0.38 27.41 -16.81
CA ILE A 50 0.72 28.76 -16.39
C ILE A 50 1.85 29.27 -17.26
N LEU A 51 1.54 30.26 -18.12
CA LEU A 51 2.44 30.84 -19.10
C LEU A 51 2.82 32.28 -18.77
N LYS A 52 4.02 32.67 -19.19
CA LYS A 52 4.48 34.06 -19.24
C LYS A 52 3.82 34.81 -20.41
N PRO A 53 3.83 36.16 -20.45
CA PRO A 53 3.31 36.93 -21.55
C PRO A 53 3.93 36.60 -22.90
N ASN A 54 5.16 36.09 -22.94
CA ASN A 54 5.86 35.67 -24.14
C ASN A 54 5.52 34.26 -24.62
N GLY A 55 4.54 33.58 -23.99
CA GLY A 55 4.08 32.23 -24.34
C GLY A 55 4.92 31.07 -23.79
N TYR A 56 6.05 31.36 -23.12
CA TYR A 56 6.84 30.30 -22.47
C TYR A 56 6.28 29.93 -21.11
N ARG A 57 6.53 28.68 -20.67
CA ARG A 57 6.13 28.20 -19.35
C ARG A 57 6.66 29.11 -18.23
N GLN A 58 5.82 29.38 -17.23
CA GLN A 58 6.21 30.13 -16.05
C GLN A 58 7.25 29.37 -15.22
N PHE A 59 7.09 28.04 -15.10
CA PHE A 59 7.95 27.20 -14.27
C PHE A 59 8.89 26.38 -15.14
N ASN A 60 10.20 26.52 -14.89
CA ASN A 60 11.24 25.67 -15.50
C ASN A 60 11.58 24.49 -14.59
N THR A 61 11.34 24.61 -13.31
CA THR A 61 11.57 23.59 -12.29
C THR A 61 10.39 23.56 -11.35
N ALA A 62 9.87 22.39 -11.06
CA ALA A 62 8.86 22.16 -10.05
C ALA A 62 9.39 21.13 -9.05
N TYR A 63 9.26 21.43 -7.75
CA TYR A 63 9.50 20.47 -6.69
C TYR A 63 8.14 19.93 -6.24
N VAL A 64 7.94 18.64 -6.47
CA VAL A 64 6.70 17.96 -6.08
C VAL A 64 7.04 16.96 -4.98
N GLU A 65 6.71 17.31 -3.74
CA GLU A 65 6.84 16.42 -2.61
C GLU A 65 5.54 15.64 -2.44
N ILE A 66 5.61 14.37 -2.74
CA ILE A 66 4.49 13.44 -2.55
C ILE A 66 4.96 12.45 -1.51
N PRO A 67 4.23 12.29 -0.39
CA PRO A 67 4.53 11.23 0.56
C PRO A 67 4.56 9.91 -0.21
N LYS A 68 5.67 9.20 -0.13
CA LYS A 68 5.76 7.88 -0.74
C LYS A 68 4.58 7.05 -0.22
N LYS A 69 3.75 6.55 -1.17
CA LYS A 69 2.78 5.49 -0.95
C LYS A 69 1.52 5.87 -0.16
N GLN A 70 0.84 6.87 -0.65
CA GLN A 70 -0.58 6.98 -0.35
C GLN A 70 -1.27 5.69 -0.80
N GLY A 71 -1.92 4.98 0.12
CA GLY A 71 -2.67 3.75 -0.16
C GLY A 71 -2.21 2.52 0.61
N LYS A 72 -1.50 2.65 1.75
CA LYS A 72 -1.02 1.53 2.56
C LYS A 72 -1.58 1.56 3.98
N GLN A 73 -2.86 1.81 4.07
CA GLN A 73 -3.52 2.09 5.33
C GLN A 73 -3.98 0.81 6.01
N LEU A 74 -3.77 0.75 7.32
CA LEU A 74 -4.29 -0.25 8.23
C LEU A 74 -5.24 0.41 9.22
N ALA A 75 -6.24 -0.34 9.69
CA ALA A 75 -7.17 0.13 10.71
C ALA A 75 -6.43 0.58 11.97
N LEU A 76 -6.95 1.61 12.65
CA LEU A 76 -6.30 2.23 13.80
C LEU A 76 -6.08 1.26 14.97
N ASP A 77 -6.91 0.24 15.11
CA ASP A 77 -6.82 -0.80 16.14
C ASP A 77 -5.82 -1.92 15.80
N THR A 78 -5.21 -1.88 14.60
CA THR A 78 -4.20 -2.85 14.20
C THR A 78 -3.02 -2.85 15.16
N LYS A 79 -2.72 -4.00 15.75
CA LYS A 79 -1.63 -4.17 16.71
C LYS A 79 -0.28 -4.13 16.02
N ILE A 80 0.60 -3.27 16.51
CA ILE A 80 1.98 -3.09 16.04
C ILE A 80 2.93 -3.56 17.13
N PRO A 81 3.77 -4.58 16.88
CA PRO A 81 4.76 -5.04 17.83
C PRO A 81 5.90 -4.03 17.99
N THR A 82 6.27 -3.76 19.23
CA THR A 82 7.39 -2.89 19.62
C THR A 82 8.30 -3.62 20.60
N PRO A 83 9.53 -3.18 20.83
CA PRO A 83 10.42 -3.78 21.83
C PRO A 83 9.84 -3.80 23.25
N SER A 84 8.97 -2.86 23.59
CA SER A 84 8.30 -2.75 24.90
C SER A 84 6.93 -3.46 24.98
N GLY A 85 6.49 -4.15 23.91
CA GLY A 85 5.20 -4.83 23.86
C GLY A 85 4.43 -4.47 22.60
N PHE A 86 3.11 -4.43 22.67
CA PHE A 86 2.26 -4.09 21.53
C PHE A 86 1.62 -2.71 21.73
N THR A 87 1.61 -1.93 20.65
CA THR A 87 0.82 -0.71 20.52
C THR A 87 -0.20 -0.87 19.40
N THR A 88 -0.95 0.18 19.07
CA THR A 88 -1.88 0.18 17.93
C THR A 88 -1.39 1.12 16.83
N MET A 89 -1.90 0.95 15.60
CA MET A 89 -1.61 1.87 14.50
C MET A 89 -2.05 3.31 14.84
N GLY A 90 -3.14 3.46 15.59
CA GLY A 90 -3.62 4.77 16.03
C GLY A 90 -2.72 5.44 17.06
N ASP A 91 -2.13 4.67 17.98
CA ASP A 91 -1.34 5.20 19.10
C ASP A 91 0.14 5.40 18.78
N ILE A 92 0.67 4.68 17.77
CA ILE A 92 2.08 4.76 17.38
C ILE A 92 2.46 6.17 16.94
N ARG A 93 3.68 6.61 17.26
CA ARG A 93 4.17 7.97 16.98
C ARG A 93 5.46 7.95 16.18
N VAL A 94 5.72 9.04 15.48
CA VAL A 94 7.02 9.28 14.85
C VAL A 94 8.11 9.28 15.94
N GLY A 95 9.16 8.51 15.71
CA GLY A 95 10.25 8.26 16.66
C GLY A 95 10.13 6.96 17.44
N ASP A 96 8.96 6.30 17.46
CA ASP A 96 8.78 5.00 18.09
C ASP A 96 9.58 3.92 17.35
N THR A 97 9.95 2.88 18.10
CA THR A 97 10.66 1.71 17.53
C THR A 97 9.68 0.58 17.29
N VAL A 98 9.70 0.03 16.09
CA VAL A 98 8.93 -1.14 15.64
C VAL A 98 9.88 -2.19 15.10
N PHE A 99 9.37 -3.31 14.58
CA PHE A 99 10.19 -4.35 13.96
C PHE A 99 10.02 -4.38 12.45
N ASP A 100 11.13 -4.60 11.73
CA ASP A 100 11.11 -4.90 10.30
C ASP A 100 10.68 -6.36 10.02
N GLU A 101 10.66 -6.77 8.76
CA GLU A 101 10.28 -8.12 8.31
C GLU A 101 11.18 -9.24 8.88
N ASN A 102 12.39 -8.90 9.31
CA ASN A 102 13.34 -9.84 9.90
C ASN A 102 13.28 -9.86 11.45
N GLY A 103 12.37 -9.02 12.02
CA GLY A 103 12.28 -8.85 13.46
C GLY A 103 13.38 -7.96 14.04
N GLN A 104 14.07 -7.16 13.20
CA GLN A 104 15.07 -6.21 13.66
C GLN A 104 14.39 -4.86 14.00
N PRO A 105 14.84 -4.18 15.07
CA PRO A 105 14.29 -2.88 15.42
C PRO A 105 14.53 -1.85 14.30
N CYS A 106 13.49 -1.09 13.97
CA CYS A 106 13.55 0.05 13.06
C CYS A 106 12.66 1.18 13.61
N ARG A 107 12.89 2.40 13.16
CA ARG A 107 12.21 3.59 13.71
C ARG A 107 11.11 4.09 12.78
N VAL A 108 10.00 4.53 13.35
CA VAL A 108 8.95 5.23 12.62
C VAL A 108 9.44 6.64 12.29
N VAL A 109 9.53 6.96 11.00
CA VAL A 109 10.03 8.26 10.51
C VAL A 109 8.92 9.18 10.02
N ALA A 110 7.76 8.63 9.65
CA ALA A 110 6.57 9.41 9.30
C ALA A 110 5.29 8.64 9.61
N LYS A 111 4.18 9.36 9.73
CA LYS A 111 2.83 8.85 9.95
C LYS A 111 1.85 9.69 9.14
N SER A 112 0.91 9.05 8.44
CA SER A 112 -0.13 9.77 7.68
C SER A 112 -1.21 10.34 8.59
N ASP A 113 -2.02 11.24 8.05
CA ASP A 113 -3.31 11.57 8.65
C ASP A 113 -4.23 10.35 8.63
N VAL A 114 -5.29 10.42 9.45
CA VAL A 114 -6.35 9.40 9.46
C VAL A 114 -7.21 9.59 8.21
N ASP A 115 -7.41 8.51 7.47
CA ASP A 115 -8.28 8.47 6.31
C ASP A 115 -9.36 7.39 6.50
N ASP A 116 -10.61 7.72 6.28
CA ASP A 116 -11.76 6.82 6.33
C ASP A 116 -12.49 6.74 4.98
N THR A 117 -11.89 7.28 3.92
CA THR A 117 -12.52 7.34 2.60
C THR A 117 -12.22 6.12 1.73
N GLU A 118 -11.11 5.43 2.00
CA GLU A 118 -10.69 4.25 1.24
C GLU A 118 -11.54 3.03 1.58
N GLN A 119 -11.84 2.21 0.56
CA GLN A 119 -12.51 0.92 0.77
C GLN A 119 -11.64 0.03 1.65
N ALA A 120 -12.20 -0.42 2.76
CA ALA A 120 -11.55 -1.35 3.67
C ALA A 120 -11.95 -2.79 3.38
N TYR A 121 -11.02 -3.71 3.62
CA TYR A 121 -11.21 -5.15 3.50
C TYR A 121 -10.74 -5.85 4.77
N ARG A 122 -11.47 -6.88 5.18
CA ARG A 122 -11.01 -7.81 6.22
C ARG A 122 -10.37 -9.03 5.57
N LEU A 123 -9.12 -9.29 5.92
CA LEU A 123 -8.40 -10.50 5.56
C LEU A 123 -8.41 -11.42 6.78
N THR A 124 -8.93 -12.63 6.62
CA THR A 124 -8.94 -13.67 7.66
C THR A 124 -8.00 -14.79 7.24
N PHE A 125 -7.15 -15.24 8.15
CA PHE A 125 -6.16 -16.27 7.91
C PHE A 125 -6.57 -17.61 8.52
N ARG A 126 -5.93 -18.70 8.08
CA ARG A 126 -6.25 -20.07 8.56
C ARG A 126 -6.03 -20.29 10.04
N ASP A 127 -5.16 -19.53 10.67
CA ASP A 127 -4.90 -19.58 12.11
C ASP A 127 -5.96 -18.83 12.94
N GLY A 128 -6.99 -18.28 12.28
CA GLY A 128 -8.08 -17.54 12.90
C GLY A 128 -7.78 -16.07 13.15
N SER A 129 -6.56 -15.61 12.85
CA SER A 129 -6.23 -14.20 12.95
C SER A 129 -6.82 -13.40 11.79
N SER A 130 -7.06 -12.11 11.99
CA SER A 130 -7.57 -11.22 10.95
C SER A 130 -6.94 -9.84 11.03
N ILE A 131 -6.98 -9.13 9.90
CA ILE A 131 -6.52 -7.75 9.78
C ILE A 131 -7.42 -6.97 8.83
N VAL A 132 -7.61 -5.68 9.11
CA VAL A 132 -8.34 -4.75 8.25
C VAL A 132 -7.35 -3.81 7.56
N ALA A 133 -7.41 -3.78 6.24
CA ALA A 133 -6.52 -3.00 5.41
C ALA A 133 -7.29 -2.27 4.29
N GLY A 134 -6.79 -1.12 3.88
CA GLY A 134 -7.32 -0.36 2.75
C GLY A 134 -7.08 -1.08 1.42
N GLU A 135 -7.89 -0.76 0.41
CA GLU A 135 -7.84 -1.37 -0.93
C GLU A 135 -6.46 -1.34 -1.55
N ARG A 136 -5.76 -0.21 -1.39
CA ARG A 136 -4.42 0.03 -1.95
C ARG A 136 -3.28 -0.47 -1.06
N HIS A 137 -3.57 -1.04 0.11
CA HIS A 137 -2.53 -1.58 0.99
C HIS A 137 -1.75 -2.69 0.29
N LEU A 138 -0.41 -2.60 0.29
CA LEU A 138 0.47 -3.54 -0.41
C LEU A 138 0.93 -4.66 0.51
N TRP A 139 0.85 -5.87 0.00
CA TRP A 139 1.27 -7.10 0.63
C TRP A 139 2.40 -7.74 -0.15
N ASN A 140 3.41 -8.24 0.54
CA ASN A 140 4.30 -9.22 -0.05
C ASN A 140 3.59 -10.58 0.00
N VAL A 141 3.25 -11.09 -1.16
CA VAL A 141 2.46 -12.32 -1.32
C VAL A 141 3.30 -13.37 -2.02
N ASP A 142 3.40 -14.54 -1.42
CA ASP A 142 3.86 -15.72 -2.15
C ASP A 142 2.65 -16.39 -2.79
N TYR A 143 2.67 -16.45 -4.10
CA TYR A 143 1.65 -17.08 -4.93
C TYR A 143 2.13 -18.44 -5.43
N ILE A 144 1.36 -19.51 -5.19
CA ILE A 144 1.83 -20.90 -5.30
C ILE A 144 1.26 -21.61 -6.56
N ILE A 145 0.63 -20.92 -7.50
CA ILE A 145 0.21 -21.58 -8.75
C ILE A 145 1.36 -21.55 -9.74
N GLY A 146 1.79 -22.73 -10.17
CA GLY A 146 2.97 -22.91 -10.99
C GLY A 146 4.26 -22.81 -10.17
N GLU A 147 5.25 -22.07 -10.66
CA GLU A 147 6.44 -21.78 -9.87
C GLU A 147 6.12 -20.76 -8.78
N PRO A 148 6.47 -21.04 -7.52
CA PRO A 148 6.27 -20.11 -6.41
C PRO A 148 6.94 -18.76 -6.70
N ARG A 149 6.18 -17.67 -6.67
CA ARG A 149 6.68 -16.32 -6.91
C ARG A 149 6.27 -15.41 -5.77
N SER A 150 7.25 -14.66 -5.27
CA SER A 150 6.98 -13.54 -4.38
C SER A 150 6.58 -12.33 -5.22
N VAL A 151 5.40 -11.79 -4.98
CA VAL A 151 4.82 -10.68 -5.74
C VAL A 151 4.22 -9.64 -4.79
N LEU A 152 4.19 -8.39 -5.24
CA LEU A 152 3.53 -7.32 -4.52
C LEU A 152 2.12 -7.15 -5.07
N TRP A 153 1.11 -7.38 -4.23
CA TRP A 153 -0.29 -7.16 -4.57
C TRP A 153 -0.93 -6.19 -3.58
N THR A 154 -1.84 -5.37 -4.09
CA THR A 154 -2.73 -4.59 -3.24
C THR A 154 -3.82 -5.48 -2.64
N THR A 155 -4.45 -5.02 -1.56
CA THR A 155 -5.61 -5.71 -0.98
C THR A 155 -6.71 -5.93 -2.02
N GLY A 156 -6.99 -4.92 -2.85
CA GLY A 156 -7.97 -5.01 -3.92
C GLY A 156 -7.59 -6.04 -4.99
N GLU A 157 -6.30 -6.17 -5.32
CA GLU A 157 -5.82 -7.22 -6.24
C GLU A 157 -5.97 -8.61 -5.63
N ILE A 158 -5.65 -8.79 -4.35
CA ILE A 158 -5.87 -10.06 -3.64
C ILE A 158 -7.35 -10.42 -3.67
N TYR A 159 -8.24 -9.46 -3.36
CA TYR A 159 -9.68 -9.67 -3.41
C TYR A 159 -10.16 -10.10 -4.81
N ARG A 160 -9.82 -9.32 -5.84
CA ARG A 160 -10.24 -9.59 -7.22
C ARG A 160 -9.78 -10.97 -7.69
N ARG A 161 -8.50 -11.29 -7.48
CA ARG A 161 -7.95 -12.62 -7.84
C ARG A 161 -8.59 -13.75 -7.07
N THR A 162 -8.91 -13.54 -5.78
CA THR A 162 -9.65 -14.53 -4.99
C THR A 162 -11.05 -14.77 -5.56
N MET A 163 -11.73 -13.72 -6.03
CA MET A 163 -13.07 -13.87 -6.65
C MET A 163 -12.98 -14.58 -8.01
N GLU A 164 -12.02 -14.21 -8.86
CA GLU A 164 -11.77 -14.89 -10.15
C GLU A 164 -11.53 -16.39 -9.95
N TYR A 165 -10.73 -16.75 -8.95
CA TYR A 165 -10.48 -18.15 -8.60
C TYR A 165 -11.73 -18.87 -8.12
N ARG A 166 -12.52 -18.24 -7.25
CA ARG A 166 -13.79 -18.80 -6.77
C ARG A 166 -14.75 -19.08 -7.94
N GLU A 167 -14.77 -18.22 -8.93
CA GLU A 167 -15.62 -18.38 -10.09
C GLU A 167 -15.14 -19.48 -11.04
N GLN A 168 -13.83 -19.53 -11.30
CA GLN A 168 -13.22 -20.51 -12.19
C GLN A 168 -13.34 -21.95 -11.65
N TYR A 169 -13.30 -22.13 -10.33
CA TYR A 169 -13.29 -23.46 -9.68
C TYR A 169 -14.56 -23.74 -8.86
N ARG A 170 -15.74 -23.35 -9.37
CA ARG A 170 -17.06 -23.64 -8.77
C ARG A 170 -17.26 -25.14 -8.59
N GLY A 171 -17.00 -25.68 -7.42
CA GLY A 171 -17.27 -27.08 -7.09
C GLY A 171 -16.32 -27.72 -6.08
N ASN A 172 -15.02 -27.38 -6.12
CA ASN A 172 -14.01 -27.90 -5.18
C ASN A 172 -13.12 -26.80 -4.59
N ALA A 173 -13.52 -25.55 -4.74
CA ALA A 173 -12.65 -24.40 -4.60
C ALA A 173 -12.39 -23.93 -3.17
N LYS A 174 -13.13 -24.40 -2.15
CA LYS A 174 -12.94 -23.92 -0.79
C LYS A 174 -11.53 -24.15 -0.24
N ASP A 175 -10.85 -25.17 -0.73
CA ASP A 175 -9.52 -25.55 -0.22
C ASP A 175 -8.36 -25.14 -1.13
N VAL A 176 -8.60 -24.97 -2.43
CA VAL A 176 -7.55 -24.65 -3.39
C VAL A 176 -7.05 -23.21 -3.24
N TYR A 177 -7.95 -22.21 -3.28
CA TYR A 177 -7.53 -20.82 -3.14
C TYR A 177 -6.95 -20.49 -1.76
N ARG A 178 -7.43 -21.19 -0.71
CA ARG A 178 -6.91 -21.06 0.67
C ARG A 178 -5.45 -21.47 0.82
N SER A 179 -4.89 -22.19 -0.14
CA SER A 179 -3.50 -22.64 -0.11
C SER A 179 -2.60 -21.80 -1.01
N ILE A 180 -3.17 -20.98 -1.88
CA ILE A 180 -2.48 -20.30 -2.98
C ILE A 180 -1.86 -18.99 -2.55
N ILE A 181 -2.55 -18.24 -1.67
CA ILE A 181 -2.10 -16.93 -1.20
C ILE A 181 -1.59 -17.08 0.22
N ARG A 182 -0.31 -16.80 0.41
CA ARG A 182 0.33 -16.78 1.72
C ARG A 182 1.15 -15.51 1.89
N ILE A 183 1.17 -15.00 3.11
CA ILE A 183 1.93 -13.81 3.50
C ILE A 183 3.07 -14.24 4.43
N PRO A 184 4.32 -13.86 4.14
CA PRO A 184 5.44 -14.12 5.04
C PRO A 184 5.20 -13.56 6.44
N ALA A 185 5.64 -14.28 7.46
CA ALA A 185 5.51 -13.89 8.85
C ALA A 185 6.82 -14.05 9.61
N ALA A 186 7.08 -13.16 10.54
CA ALA A 186 8.16 -13.34 11.48
C ALA A 186 7.86 -14.49 12.44
N LYS A 187 8.82 -15.38 12.65
CA LYS A 187 8.67 -16.51 13.58
C LYS A 187 8.80 -16.10 15.03
N THR A 188 9.68 -15.15 15.30
CA THR A 188 10.07 -14.78 16.67
C THR A 188 10.39 -13.30 16.73
N LEU A 189 9.94 -12.64 17.78
CA LEU A 189 10.28 -11.25 18.11
C LEU A 189 10.96 -11.18 19.46
N GLN A 190 11.93 -10.27 19.59
CA GLN A 190 12.54 -9.92 20.86
C GLN A 190 11.75 -8.76 21.48
N ILE A 191 10.81 -9.07 22.37
CA ILE A 191 10.04 -8.08 23.11
C ILE A 191 10.51 -8.07 24.55
N GLU A 192 11.00 -6.93 25.01
CA GLU A 192 11.75 -6.79 26.27
C GLU A 192 12.91 -7.77 26.29
N GLU A 193 13.19 -8.46 27.31
CA GLU A 193 14.27 -9.48 27.36
C GLU A 193 13.81 -10.90 26.94
N ARG A 194 12.61 -11.03 26.35
CA ARG A 194 12.01 -12.33 26.00
C ARG A 194 11.87 -12.52 24.50
N LYS A 195 12.22 -13.73 24.03
CA LYS A 195 11.90 -14.16 22.67
C LYS A 195 10.48 -14.72 22.65
N LEU A 196 9.57 -14.05 21.96
CA LEU A 196 8.21 -14.51 21.79
C LEU A 196 8.01 -15.15 20.41
N PRO A 197 7.50 -16.38 20.33
CA PRO A 197 7.08 -16.95 19.05
C PRO A 197 5.85 -16.17 18.56
N VAL A 198 5.90 -15.64 17.36
CA VAL A 198 4.83 -14.80 16.78
C VAL A 198 3.96 -15.60 15.82
N ALA A 199 4.54 -16.58 15.15
CA ALA A 199 3.82 -17.46 14.25
C ALA A 199 4.28 -18.91 14.36
N ARG A 200 3.32 -19.85 14.20
CA ARG A 200 3.62 -21.30 14.15
C ARG A 200 4.30 -21.71 12.83
N SER A 201 4.14 -20.92 11.79
CA SER A 201 4.77 -21.12 10.48
C SER A 201 5.41 -19.84 9.98
N CYS A 202 6.25 -19.95 8.95
CA CYS A 202 6.83 -18.76 8.28
C CYS A 202 5.83 -18.01 7.42
N PHE A 203 4.61 -18.49 7.31
CA PHE A 203 3.57 -17.96 6.42
C PHE A 203 2.20 -18.01 7.09
N HIS A 204 1.41 -16.97 6.82
CA HIS A 204 -0.03 -16.96 7.06
C HIS A 204 -0.76 -17.23 5.76
N TYR A 205 -1.62 -18.25 5.75
CA TYR A 205 -2.42 -18.63 4.58
C TYR A 205 -3.75 -17.90 4.63
N LEU A 206 -4.08 -17.18 3.57
CA LEU A 206 -5.36 -16.49 3.46
C LEU A 206 -6.50 -17.51 3.44
N ALA A 207 -7.45 -17.36 4.36
CA ALA A 207 -8.68 -18.16 4.44
C ALA A 207 -9.84 -17.45 3.76
N GLU A 208 -9.95 -16.14 3.98
CA GLU A 208 -11.04 -15.33 3.47
C GLU A 208 -10.61 -13.87 3.31
N ILE A 209 -11.23 -13.19 2.35
CA ILE A 209 -11.14 -11.74 2.17
C ILE A 209 -12.52 -11.21 1.80
N GLU A 210 -12.96 -10.18 2.53
CA GLU A 210 -14.28 -9.56 2.32
C GLU A 210 -14.18 -8.03 2.37
N PRO A 211 -14.90 -7.31 1.49
CA PRO A 211 -15.03 -5.87 1.62
C PRO A 211 -15.92 -5.52 2.81
N LEU A 212 -15.56 -4.47 3.54
CA LEU A 212 -16.37 -3.96 4.63
C LEU A 212 -17.35 -2.92 4.07
N SER A 213 -18.61 -2.97 4.53
CA SER A 213 -19.65 -2.02 4.14
C SER A 213 -19.54 -0.68 4.88
N GLU A 214 -18.88 -0.67 6.04
CA GLU A 214 -18.66 0.51 6.85
C GLU A 214 -17.31 1.17 6.55
N ARG A 215 -17.25 2.48 6.76
CA ARG A 215 -16.00 3.23 6.69
C ARG A 215 -15.15 2.92 7.92
N VAL A 216 -13.88 2.61 7.71
CA VAL A 216 -12.95 2.29 8.78
C VAL A 216 -11.85 3.35 8.80
N PRO A 217 -11.65 4.04 9.93
CA PRO A 217 -10.53 4.96 10.08
C PRO A 217 -9.19 4.20 10.00
N MET A 218 -8.32 4.62 9.11
CA MET A 218 -7.07 3.95 8.82
C MET A 218 -5.90 4.92 8.79
N GLN A 219 -4.70 4.43 9.05
CA GLN A 219 -3.45 5.17 8.96
C GLN A 219 -2.33 4.31 8.39
N CYS A 220 -1.26 4.98 7.98
CA CYS A 220 -0.02 4.38 7.50
C CYS A 220 1.17 4.96 8.27
N ILE A 221 2.19 4.15 8.50
CA ILE A 221 3.50 4.61 9.00
C ILE A 221 4.58 4.34 7.96
N GLN A 222 5.64 5.13 8.01
CA GLN A 222 6.88 4.91 7.30
C GLN A 222 7.98 4.61 8.29
N VAL A 223 8.85 3.65 7.96
CA VAL A 223 9.97 3.23 8.80
C VAL A 223 11.30 3.38 8.06
N ASP A 224 12.40 3.50 8.81
CA ASP A 224 13.75 3.67 8.29
C ASP A 224 14.47 2.34 7.98
N SER A 225 13.76 1.20 8.07
CA SER A 225 14.33 -0.08 7.68
C SER A 225 14.75 -0.05 6.21
N ARG A 226 15.79 -0.82 5.86
CA ARG A 226 16.32 -0.86 4.48
C ARG A 226 15.27 -1.29 3.44
N SER A 227 14.38 -2.19 3.83
CA SER A 227 13.27 -2.68 3.00
C SER A 227 12.06 -1.75 3.05
N HIS A 228 12.05 -0.79 3.99
CA HIS A 228 10.89 0.00 4.38
C HIS A 228 9.67 -0.86 4.78
N CYS A 229 9.92 -2.08 5.28
CA CYS A 229 8.91 -2.98 5.80
C CYS A 229 8.82 -2.88 7.32
N TYR A 230 7.67 -3.14 7.85
CA TYR A 230 7.45 -3.32 9.28
C TYR A 230 6.47 -4.48 9.54
N LEU A 231 6.47 -4.97 10.76
CA LEU A 231 5.51 -5.97 11.19
C LEU A 231 4.27 -5.32 11.80
N ALA A 232 3.10 -5.78 11.39
CA ALA A 232 1.86 -5.48 12.07
C ALA A 232 1.15 -6.80 12.42
N VAL A 233 0.65 -6.91 13.63
CA VAL A 233 0.18 -8.17 14.22
C VAL A 233 1.33 -9.19 14.23
N SER A 234 1.29 -10.22 13.41
CA SER A 234 2.39 -11.16 13.14
C SER A 234 2.75 -11.21 11.65
N TYR A 235 2.25 -10.27 10.88
CA TYR A 235 2.42 -10.22 9.43
C TYR A 235 3.51 -9.26 9.01
N THR A 236 4.19 -9.58 7.92
CA THR A 236 5.09 -8.66 7.26
C THR A 236 4.30 -7.70 6.40
N HIS A 237 4.33 -6.44 6.74
CA HIS A 237 3.77 -5.36 5.94
C HIS A 237 4.87 -4.61 5.23
N LEU A 238 4.72 -4.47 3.92
CA LEU A 238 5.60 -3.64 3.12
C LEU A 238 5.15 -2.18 3.17
N THR A 239 6.00 -1.33 3.72
CA THR A 239 6.08 0.05 3.26
C THR A 239 7.23 0.10 2.28
N LEU A 240 7.02 0.07 0.98
CA LEU A 240 8.08 0.23 0.00
C LEU A 240 8.57 1.69 -0.07
N PRO A 241 9.84 1.93 -0.52
CA PRO A 241 10.45 3.25 -0.57
C PRO A 241 9.75 4.21 -1.50
#